data_6e600f703339d17f20e7d8f5c0ad6d23
#
_entry.id   6e600f703339d17f20e7d8f5c0ad6d23
#
_cell.length_a   1.000
_cell.length_b   1.000
_cell.length_c   1.000
_cell.angle_alpha   90.00
_cell.angle_beta   90.00
_cell.angle_gamma   90.00
#
_symmetry.space_group_name_H-M   'P 1'
#
loop_
_entity.id
_entity.type
_entity.pdbx_description
1 polymer ?
#
loop_
_entity_poly.entity_id
_entity_poly.type
_entity_poly.pdbx_seq_one_letter_code
_entity_poly.pdbx_strand_id
1 'polypeptide(L)'
;STRVRVFKNFKEQSGLVPVNYVVEDIAGGALLAVIGVGFVCFYDWTTGALVRRINVEAKQIFWSQTNELVAITTADSFYVLRFHRAAYDEFAASGMPSDGDGFEDAFEVLAEISETVRNGRWTGECFVYTNGANRLQYFIGEQTYTIRPCDAELYVLGYLPQLSRVLAADKDMNLYSFALSLAVVEYQTAILQGDMAHAESLLPQVPSAQRGKIAKFLEAQSMPDLALSVATDPDHRFDLAVQLGQFDVALDLSLIHI
;
A
#
# COMPACT_ATOMS: atom_id res chain seq x y z
N SER A 1 -20.27 19.19 -8.67
CA SER A 1 -21.46 18.59 -9.28
C SER A 1 -22.30 17.89 -8.20
N THR A 2 -23.60 17.72 -8.44
CA THR A 2 -24.51 16.96 -7.54
C THR A 2 -25.01 15.68 -8.20
N ARG A 3 -24.36 15.24 -9.28
CA ARG A 3 -24.82 14.10 -10.06
C ARG A 3 -23.64 13.27 -10.55
N VAL A 4 -23.70 11.96 -10.34
CA VAL A 4 -22.78 10.97 -10.90
C VAL A 4 -23.51 10.18 -11.99
N ARG A 5 -22.88 9.98 -13.14
CA ARG A 5 -23.40 9.17 -14.24
C ARG A 5 -22.50 7.96 -14.44
N VAL A 6 -23.10 6.81 -14.46
CA VAL A 6 -22.41 5.54 -14.73
C VAL A 6 -22.82 5.04 -16.13
N PHE A 7 -21.83 4.67 -16.93
CA PHE A 7 -22.04 4.11 -18.27
C PHE A 7 -21.54 2.67 -18.31
N LYS A 8 -22.34 1.77 -18.86
CA LYS A 8 -21.95 0.38 -19.15
C LYS A 8 -22.15 0.13 -20.64
N ASN A 9 -21.09 -0.24 -21.37
CA ASN A 9 -21.10 -0.42 -22.81
C ASN A 9 -21.70 0.79 -23.55
N PHE A 10 -21.26 2.00 -23.21
CA PHE A 10 -21.72 3.29 -23.74
C PHE A 10 -23.20 3.62 -23.49
N LYS A 11 -23.90 2.85 -22.65
CA LYS A 11 -25.28 3.14 -22.24
C LYS A 11 -25.29 3.64 -20.80
N GLU A 12 -25.95 4.78 -20.57
CA GLU A 12 -26.11 5.35 -19.22
C GLU A 12 -27.00 4.44 -18.37
N GLN A 13 -26.54 4.15 -17.16
CA GLN A 13 -27.28 3.47 -16.12
C GLN A 13 -27.95 4.53 -15.24
N SER A 14 -29.09 5.03 -15.67
CA SER A 14 -29.78 6.16 -15.02
C SER A 14 -30.15 5.83 -13.57
N GLY A 15 -29.77 6.72 -12.64
CA GLY A 15 -30.16 6.62 -11.23
C GLY A 15 -29.48 5.51 -10.45
N LEU A 16 -28.44 4.88 -11.01
CA LEU A 16 -27.74 3.77 -10.32
C LEU A 16 -27.12 4.21 -9.00
N VAL A 17 -26.50 5.39 -8.97
CA VAL A 17 -25.84 5.91 -7.76
C VAL A 17 -26.61 7.14 -7.25
N PRO A 18 -27.32 7.03 -6.11
CA PRO A 18 -28.09 8.11 -5.54
C PRO A 18 -27.19 9.08 -4.75
N VAL A 19 -26.68 10.11 -5.42
CA VAL A 19 -25.88 11.16 -4.77
C VAL A 19 -26.76 12.36 -4.44
N ASN A 20 -26.79 12.76 -3.17
CA ASN A 20 -27.54 13.90 -2.63
C ASN A 20 -26.65 14.99 -2.03
N TYR A 21 -25.36 14.98 -2.36
CA TYR A 21 -24.35 15.92 -1.87
C TYR A 21 -23.50 16.46 -3.03
N VAL A 22 -22.68 17.48 -2.73
CA VAL A 22 -21.75 18.07 -3.72
C VAL A 22 -20.59 17.10 -3.96
N VAL A 23 -20.43 16.65 -5.19
CA VAL A 23 -19.32 15.79 -5.62
C VAL A 23 -18.14 16.67 -6.02
N GLU A 24 -17.03 16.48 -5.36
CA GLU A 24 -15.75 17.14 -5.66
C GLU A 24 -14.98 16.35 -6.72
N ASP A 25 -14.84 15.04 -6.52
CA ASP A 25 -14.12 14.15 -7.44
C ASP A 25 -14.67 12.72 -7.37
N ILE A 26 -14.23 11.87 -8.30
CA ILE A 26 -14.58 10.45 -8.38
C ILE A 26 -13.34 9.62 -8.69
N ALA A 27 -13.29 8.42 -8.13
CA ALA A 27 -12.23 7.45 -8.43
C ALA A 27 -12.84 6.06 -8.67
N GLY A 28 -12.27 5.33 -9.62
CA GLY A 28 -12.66 3.96 -9.94
C GLY A 28 -11.69 2.95 -9.38
N GLY A 29 -12.19 1.73 -9.12
CA GLY A 29 -11.42 0.57 -8.66
C GLY A 29 -12.35 -0.58 -8.37
N ALA A 30 -12.13 -1.32 -7.29
CA ALA A 30 -13.05 -2.37 -6.81
C ALA A 30 -14.47 -1.84 -6.62
N LEU A 31 -14.57 -0.60 -6.17
CA LEU A 31 -15.80 0.16 -5.97
C LEU A 31 -15.69 1.52 -6.66
N LEU A 32 -16.82 2.16 -6.89
CA LEU A 32 -16.88 3.56 -7.27
C LEU A 32 -16.74 4.42 -6.01
N ALA A 33 -15.65 5.16 -5.91
CA ALA A 33 -15.48 6.16 -4.87
C ALA A 33 -16.00 7.51 -5.36
N VAL A 34 -16.84 8.14 -4.56
CA VAL A 34 -17.39 9.49 -4.80
C VAL A 34 -16.95 10.38 -3.64
N ILE A 35 -16.10 11.35 -3.93
CA ILE A 35 -15.52 12.26 -2.95
C ILE A 35 -16.46 13.46 -2.77
N GLY A 36 -16.88 13.67 -1.54
CA GLY A 36 -17.61 14.85 -1.08
C GLY A 36 -16.76 15.71 -0.16
N VAL A 37 -17.34 16.79 0.33
CA VAL A 37 -16.67 17.70 1.27
C VAL A 37 -16.50 17.02 2.63
N GLY A 38 -15.26 16.64 2.97
CA GLY A 38 -14.92 16.02 4.26
C GLY A 38 -15.23 14.52 4.38
N PHE A 39 -15.66 13.86 3.30
CA PHE A 39 -15.92 12.42 3.31
C PHE A 39 -15.79 11.79 1.92
N VAL A 40 -15.68 10.46 1.87
CA VAL A 40 -15.77 9.66 0.65
C VAL A 40 -16.82 8.56 0.83
N CYS A 41 -17.62 8.33 -0.21
CA CYS A 41 -18.59 7.24 -0.28
C CYS A 41 -18.15 6.22 -1.33
N PHE A 42 -18.15 4.95 -0.94
CA PHE A 42 -17.87 3.83 -1.84
C PHE A 42 -19.17 3.16 -2.25
N TYR A 43 -19.39 3.02 -3.55
CA TYR A 43 -20.59 2.41 -4.12
C TYR A 43 -20.24 1.17 -4.92
N ASP A 44 -21.06 0.14 -4.82
CA ASP A 44 -20.94 -1.04 -5.66
C ASP A 44 -21.31 -0.72 -7.12
N TRP A 45 -20.46 -1.14 -8.06
CA TRP A 45 -20.64 -0.85 -9.48
C TRP A 45 -21.90 -1.47 -10.10
N THR A 46 -22.38 -2.56 -9.54
CA THR A 46 -23.49 -3.35 -10.12
C THR A 46 -24.83 -2.88 -9.59
N THR A 47 -24.91 -2.70 -8.29
CA THR A 47 -26.16 -2.36 -7.59
C THR A 47 -26.34 -0.86 -7.39
N GLY A 48 -25.25 -0.09 -7.40
CA GLY A 48 -25.23 1.32 -7.00
C GLY A 48 -25.49 1.55 -5.52
N ALA A 49 -25.49 0.46 -4.72
CA ALA A 49 -25.68 0.56 -3.28
C ALA A 49 -24.46 1.16 -2.59
N LEU A 50 -24.69 1.93 -1.55
CA LEU A 50 -23.64 2.44 -0.67
C LEU A 50 -23.03 1.27 0.09
N VAL A 51 -21.73 1.05 -0.11
CA VAL A 51 -20.95 0.05 0.63
C VAL A 51 -20.51 0.62 1.95
N ARG A 52 -19.82 1.77 1.92
CA ARG A 52 -19.35 2.47 3.11
C ARG A 52 -19.10 3.95 2.81
N ARG A 53 -19.43 4.79 3.80
CA ARG A 53 -18.98 6.17 3.89
C ARG A 53 -17.85 6.27 4.92
N ILE A 54 -16.76 6.96 4.53
CA ILE A 54 -15.61 7.22 5.40
C ILE A 54 -15.45 8.73 5.54
N ASN A 55 -15.44 9.22 6.77
CA ASN A 55 -15.32 10.64 7.07
C ASN A 55 -13.85 11.05 7.05
N VAL A 56 -13.32 11.30 5.86
CA VAL A 56 -11.96 11.75 5.58
C VAL A 56 -11.96 12.74 4.42
N GLU A 57 -11.18 13.80 4.53
CA GLU A 57 -11.00 14.76 3.43
C GLU A 57 -10.07 14.19 2.36
N ALA A 58 -10.61 13.29 1.55
CA ALA A 58 -9.86 12.60 0.52
C ALA A 58 -9.46 13.54 -0.63
N LYS A 59 -8.20 13.43 -1.09
CA LYS A 59 -7.68 14.14 -2.28
C LYS A 59 -7.55 13.20 -3.46
N GLN A 60 -7.03 12.00 -3.25
CA GLN A 60 -6.85 10.98 -4.29
C GLN A 60 -7.11 9.60 -3.68
N ILE A 61 -7.52 8.66 -4.52
CA ILE A 61 -7.80 7.29 -4.12
C ILE A 61 -7.10 6.35 -5.11
N PHE A 62 -6.32 5.42 -4.59
CA PHE A 62 -5.55 4.48 -5.37
C PHE A 62 -5.90 3.04 -4.96
N TRP A 63 -6.52 2.28 -5.86
CA TRP A 63 -6.82 0.87 -5.65
C TRP A 63 -5.67 -0.01 -6.09
N SER A 64 -5.41 -1.08 -5.33
CA SER A 64 -4.48 -2.14 -5.73
C SER A 64 -5.02 -2.92 -6.94
N GLN A 65 -4.12 -3.61 -7.63
CA GLN A 65 -4.51 -4.46 -8.78
C GLN A 65 -5.35 -5.68 -8.35
N THR A 66 -5.19 -6.15 -7.10
CA THR A 66 -5.99 -7.23 -6.51
C THR A 66 -7.39 -6.77 -6.10
N ASN A 67 -7.66 -5.46 -6.08
CA ASN A 67 -8.88 -4.87 -5.56
C ASN A 67 -9.13 -5.08 -4.05
N GLU A 68 -8.13 -5.49 -3.31
CA GLU A 68 -8.22 -5.72 -1.86
C GLU A 68 -7.72 -4.53 -1.04
N LEU A 69 -6.74 -3.79 -1.56
CA LEU A 69 -6.17 -2.65 -0.86
C LEU A 69 -6.52 -1.33 -1.54
N VAL A 70 -6.74 -0.31 -0.74
CA VAL A 70 -6.95 1.06 -1.20
C VAL A 70 -6.15 2.05 -0.37
N ALA A 71 -5.45 2.97 -1.04
CA ALA A 71 -4.83 4.11 -0.40
C ALA A 71 -5.72 5.35 -0.61
N ILE A 72 -6.09 6.02 0.49
CA ILE A 72 -6.84 7.26 0.50
C ILE A 72 -5.90 8.35 0.99
N THR A 73 -5.61 9.34 0.15
CA THR A 73 -4.70 10.43 0.50
C THR A 73 -5.47 11.66 0.94
N THR A 74 -4.91 12.38 1.88
CA THR A 74 -5.38 13.68 2.38
C THR A 74 -4.36 14.80 2.06
N ALA A 75 -4.49 15.95 2.68
CA ALA A 75 -3.55 17.06 2.50
C ALA A 75 -2.18 16.77 3.13
N ASP A 76 -2.11 15.99 4.20
CA ASP A 76 -0.94 15.80 5.06
C ASP A 76 -0.63 14.34 5.41
N SER A 77 -1.54 13.42 5.09
CA SER A 77 -1.41 12.01 5.40
C SER A 77 -2.01 11.11 4.31
N PHE A 78 -1.83 9.81 4.44
CA PHE A 78 -2.61 8.83 3.71
C PHE A 78 -2.95 7.63 4.57
N TYR A 79 -4.09 7.02 4.26
CA TYR A 79 -4.62 5.84 4.91
C TYR A 79 -4.55 4.66 3.97
N VAL A 80 -4.14 3.51 4.46
CA VAL A 80 -4.23 2.25 3.74
C VAL A 80 -5.29 1.39 4.38
N LEU A 81 -6.28 0.99 3.58
CA LEU A 81 -7.39 0.17 4.03
C LEU A 81 -7.44 -1.12 3.23
N ARG A 82 -7.91 -2.18 3.89
CA ARG A 82 -8.29 -3.44 3.23
C ARG A 82 -9.79 -3.45 3.02
N PHE A 83 -10.22 -3.80 1.81
CA PHE A 83 -11.61 -4.02 1.45
C PHE A 83 -11.96 -5.50 1.52
N HIS A 84 -12.91 -5.84 2.35
CA HIS A 84 -13.41 -7.20 2.56
C HIS A 84 -14.58 -7.51 1.65
N ARG A 85 -14.31 -7.82 0.39
CA ARG A 85 -15.35 -8.08 -0.62
C ARG A 85 -16.30 -9.21 -0.22
N ALA A 86 -15.78 -10.32 0.28
CA ALA A 86 -16.60 -11.46 0.70
C ALA A 86 -17.57 -11.10 1.84
N ALA A 87 -17.09 -10.38 2.85
CA ALA A 87 -17.92 -9.93 3.97
C ALA A 87 -19.04 -9.00 3.50
N TYR A 88 -18.72 -8.07 2.57
CA TYR A 88 -19.75 -7.21 1.98
C TYR A 88 -20.78 -7.99 1.16
N ASP A 89 -20.36 -8.96 0.35
CA ASP A 89 -21.27 -9.77 -0.49
C ASP A 89 -22.20 -10.61 0.39
N GLU A 90 -21.71 -11.18 1.50
CA GLU A 90 -22.53 -11.88 2.49
C GLU A 90 -23.54 -10.96 3.17
N PHE A 91 -23.09 -9.77 3.60
CA PHE A 91 -23.97 -8.75 4.16
C PHE A 91 -25.07 -8.33 3.17
N ALA A 92 -24.71 -8.03 1.93
CA ALA A 92 -25.66 -7.64 0.89
C ALA A 92 -26.68 -8.75 0.58
N ALA A 93 -26.26 -10.02 0.62
CA ALA A 93 -27.14 -11.17 0.42
C ALA A 93 -28.08 -11.44 1.61
N SER A 94 -27.68 -11.06 2.83
CA SER A 94 -28.48 -11.26 4.03
C SER A 94 -29.75 -10.36 4.10
N GLY A 95 -29.77 -9.27 3.33
CA GLY A 95 -30.84 -8.28 3.35
C GLY A 95 -30.94 -7.49 4.67
N MET A 96 -29.91 -7.55 5.51
CA MET A 96 -29.86 -6.75 6.74
C MET A 96 -29.79 -5.26 6.40
N PRO A 97 -30.47 -4.41 7.15
CA PRO A 97 -30.37 -2.97 6.96
C PRO A 97 -28.95 -2.49 7.31
N SER A 98 -28.35 -1.69 6.42
CA SER A 98 -27.14 -0.94 6.75
C SER A 98 -27.49 0.27 7.61
N ASP A 99 -26.53 0.77 8.38
CA ASP A 99 -26.62 2.11 8.97
C ASP A 99 -26.58 3.20 7.88
N GLY A 100 -26.70 4.47 8.28
CA GLY A 100 -26.63 5.60 7.32
C GLY A 100 -25.30 5.75 6.60
N ASP A 101 -24.22 5.14 7.13
CA ASP A 101 -22.87 5.18 6.59
C ASP A 101 -22.46 3.87 5.88
N GLY A 102 -23.36 2.88 5.76
CA GLY A 102 -23.14 1.62 5.07
C GLY A 102 -22.70 0.47 5.99
N PHE A 103 -21.97 -0.51 5.46
CA PHE A 103 -21.49 -1.68 6.19
C PHE A 103 -20.12 -1.42 6.80
N GLU A 104 -20.01 -1.46 8.13
CA GLU A 104 -18.80 -1.09 8.86
C GLU A 104 -17.62 -2.01 8.55
N ASP A 105 -17.85 -3.32 8.57
CA ASP A 105 -16.81 -4.33 8.37
C ASP A 105 -16.37 -4.48 6.89
N ALA A 106 -16.91 -3.63 5.98
CA ALA A 106 -16.44 -3.60 4.58
C ALA A 106 -14.99 -3.17 4.47
N PHE A 107 -14.50 -2.32 5.38
CA PHE A 107 -13.15 -1.79 5.36
C PHE A 107 -12.46 -1.92 6.71
N GLU A 108 -11.23 -2.38 6.69
CA GLU A 108 -10.30 -2.39 7.80
C GLU A 108 -9.18 -1.37 7.56
N VAL A 109 -8.92 -0.50 8.52
CA VAL A 109 -7.78 0.43 8.46
C VAL A 109 -6.53 -0.32 8.85
N LEU A 110 -5.57 -0.47 7.91
CA LEU A 110 -4.30 -1.13 8.16
C LEU A 110 -3.25 -0.16 8.68
N ALA A 111 -3.21 1.05 8.11
CA ALA A 111 -2.20 2.04 8.49
C ALA A 111 -2.67 3.47 8.22
N GLU A 112 -2.14 4.39 9.04
CA GLU A 112 -2.16 5.83 8.81
C GLU A 112 -0.73 6.34 8.77
N ILE A 113 -0.33 6.98 7.68
CA ILE A 113 1.02 7.47 7.46
C ILE A 113 0.98 8.99 7.32
N SER A 114 1.67 9.70 8.22
CA SER A 114 1.76 11.17 8.23
C SER A 114 2.72 11.68 7.16
N GLU A 115 2.41 11.40 5.89
CA GLU A 115 3.14 11.87 4.72
C GLU A 115 2.17 12.28 3.61
N THR A 116 2.47 13.38 2.95
CA THR A 116 1.71 13.81 1.76
C THR A 116 2.07 12.93 0.57
N VAL A 117 1.07 12.45 -0.14
CA VAL A 117 1.25 11.71 -1.40
C VAL A 117 0.94 12.64 -2.57
N ARG A 118 1.90 12.79 -3.46
CA ARG A 118 1.71 13.56 -4.69
C ARG A 118 1.06 12.70 -5.78
N ASN A 119 1.61 11.53 -5.97
CA ASN A 119 1.13 10.54 -6.91
C ASN A 119 1.60 9.15 -6.48
N GLY A 120 0.86 8.10 -6.82
CA GLY A 120 1.24 6.74 -6.45
C GLY A 120 0.62 5.67 -7.35
N ARG A 121 1.18 4.47 -7.26
CA ARG A 121 0.71 3.26 -7.96
C ARG A 121 0.94 2.04 -7.09
N TRP A 122 0.01 1.12 -7.11
CA TRP A 122 0.17 -0.18 -6.48
C TRP A 122 0.94 -1.15 -7.37
N THR A 123 1.74 -2.00 -6.75
CA THR A 123 2.42 -3.15 -7.36
C THR A 123 2.23 -4.31 -6.39
N GLY A 124 1.26 -5.18 -6.67
CA GLY A 124 0.78 -6.14 -5.66
C GLY A 124 0.29 -5.43 -4.40
N GLU A 125 0.80 -5.81 -3.24
CA GLU A 125 0.52 -5.17 -1.95
C GLU A 125 1.47 -4.01 -1.60
N CYS A 126 2.36 -3.65 -2.51
CA CYS A 126 3.30 -2.56 -2.36
C CYS A 126 2.74 -1.28 -3.00
N PHE A 127 2.58 -0.22 -2.23
CA PHE A 127 2.19 1.09 -2.75
C PHE A 127 3.43 1.95 -2.98
N VAL A 128 3.77 2.17 -4.25
CA VAL A 128 4.90 3.03 -4.66
C VAL A 128 4.39 4.43 -4.90
N TYR A 129 5.00 5.43 -4.26
CA TYR A 129 4.52 6.80 -4.33
C TYR A 129 5.65 7.83 -4.25
N THR A 130 5.36 9.05 -4.67
CA THR A 130 6.20 10.22 -4.42
C THR A 130 5.54 11.11 -3.37
N ASN A 131 6.32 11.58 -2.41
CA ASN A 131 5.82 12.43 -1.33
C ASN A 131 6.10 13.93 -1.58
N GLY A 132 5.57 14.77 -0.69
CA GLY A 132 5.75 16.23 -0.75
C GLY A 132 7.21 16.70 -0.63
N ALA A 133 8.09 15.88 -0.05
CA ALA A 133 9.53 16.16 0.08
C ALA A 133 10.36 15.65 -1.13
N ASN A 134 9.72 15.36 -2.26
CA ASN A 134 10.36 14.83 -3.47
C ASN A 134 11.12 13.52 -3.23
N ARG A 135 10.57 12.61 -2.43
CA ARG A 135 11.13 11.28 -2.24
C ARG A 135 10.28 10.25 -2.95
N LEU A 136 10.91 9.38 -3.71
CA LEU A 136 10.30 8.17 -4.22
C LEU A 136 10.38 7.11 -3.12
N GLN A 137 9.23 6.65 -2.68
CA GLN A 137 9.06 5.72 -1.56
C GLN A 137 8.14 4.57 -1.94
N TYR A 138 8.13 3.53 -1.14
CA TYR A 138 7.10 2.51 -1.17
C TYR A 138 6.64 2.17 0.25
N PHE A 139 5.37 1.82 0.36
CA PHE A 139 4.73 1.34 1.56
C PHE A 139 4.44 -0.16 1.41
N ILE A 140 4.78 -0.92 2.45
CA ILE A 140 4.43 -2.34 2.59
C ILE A 140 4.50 -2.72 4.06
N GLY A 141 3.54 -3.53 4.54
CA GLY A 141 3.53 -4.02 5.92
C GLY A 141 3.55 -2.93 6.97
N GLU A 142 2.70 -1.93 6.80
CA GLU A 142 2.56 -0.78 7.71
C GLU A 142 3.81 0.13 7.80
N GLN A 143 4.82 -0.13 6.97
CA GLN A 143 6.08 0.62 6.96
C GLN A 143 6.34 1.30 5.62
N THR A 144 7.05 2.41 5.68
CA THR A 144 7.50 3.14 4.48
C THR A 144 8.99 3.02 4.29
N TYR A 145 9.42 2.86 3.04
CA TYR A 145 10.82 2.72 2.66
C TYR A 145 11.17 3.67 1.54
N THR A 146 12.29 4.38 1.69
CA THR A 146 12.78 5.28 0.64
C THR A 146 13.52 4.48 -0.44
N ILE A 147 13.08 4.61 -1.69
CA ILE A 147 13.81 4.11 -2.87
C ILE A 147 14.92 5.11 -3.18
N ARG A 148 14.55 6.41 -3.33
CA ARG A 148 15.52 7.48 -3.64
C ARG A 148 14.93 8.87 -3.30
N PRO A 149 15.74 9.80 -2.77
CA PRO A 149 15.44 11.23 -2.85
C PRO A 149 15.59 11.70 -4.30
N CYS A 150 14.72 12.62 -4.75
CA CYS A 150 14.68 13.13 -6.11
C CYS A 150 14.89 14.64 -6.10
N ASP A 151 15.61 15.16 -7.10
CA ASP A 151 15.90 16.61 -7.20
C ASP A 151 14.70 17.38 -7.78
N ALA A 152 13.75 16.70 -8.40
CA ALA A 152 12.55 17.27 -9.00
C ALA A 152 11.28 16.52 -8.56
N GLU A 153 10.14 17.15 -8.81
CA GLU A 153 8.83 16.52 -8.67
C GLU A 153 8.67 15.38 -9.68
N LEU A 154 8.47 14.17 -9.18
CA LEU A 154 8.23 13.01 -10.04
C LEU A 154 6.82 12.45 -9.85
N TYR A 155 6.28 11.94 -10.93
CA TYR A 155 4.99 11.23 -10.99
C TYR A 155 5.25 9.77 -11.34
N VAL A 156 4.83 8.86 -10.46
CA VAL A 156 4.95 7.42 -10.69
C VAL A 156 4.04 7.01 -11.83
N LEU A 157 4.60 6.47 -12.90
CA LEU A 157 3.86 5.97 -14.05
C LEU A 157 3.47 4.50 -13.88
N GLY A 158 4.36 3.70 -13.28
CA GLY A 158 4.13 2.28 -13.05
C GLY A 158 5.40 1.53 -12.70
N TYR A 159 5.26 0.22 -12.60
CA TYR A 159 6.35 -0.71 -12.35
C TYR A 159 6.50 -1.68 -13.52
N LEU A 160 7.74 -1.94 -13.92
CA LEU A 160 8.10 -2.92 -14.95
C LEU A 160 8.71 -4.16 -14.29
N PRO A 161 7.93 -5.24 -14.11
CA PRO A 161 8.40 -6.45 -13.40
C PRO A 161 9.62 -7.08 -14.05
N GLN A 162 9.64 -7.13 -15.40
CA GLN A 162 10.74 -7.76 -16.18
C GLN A 162 12.08 -7.08 -15.96
N LEU A 163 12.08 -5.80 -15.62
CA LEU A 163 13.28 -5.00 -15.40
C LEU A 163 13.52 -4.70 -13.92
N SER A 164 12.58 -5.07 -13.02
CA SER A 164 12.59 -4.69 -11.60
C SER A 164 12.77 -3.18 -11.40
N ARG A 165 11.98 -2.39 -12.15
CA ARG A 165 12.13 -0.93 -12.17
C ARG A 165 10.81 -0.20 -12.04
N VAL A 166 10.82 0.82 -11.21
CA VAL A 166 9.77 1.84 -11.15
C VAL A 166 10.06 2.88 -12.24
N LEU A 167 9.04 3.20 -13.03
CA LEU A 167 9.09 4.31 -13.98
C LEU A 167 8.39 5.53 -13.38
N ALA A 168 9.00 6.68 -13.56
CA ALA A 168 8.44 7.97 -13.21
C ALA A 168 8.74 9.02 -14.29
N ALA A 169 7.96 10.09 -14.30
CA ALA A 169 8.21 11.25 -15.15
C ALA A 169 8.15 12.53 -14.34
N ASP A 170 8.89 13.55 -14.77
CA ASP A 170 8.72 14.90 -14.26
C ASP A 170 7.66 15.68 -15.09
N LYS A 171 7.41 16.93 -14.72
CA LYS A 171 6.46 17.80 -15.43
C LYS A 171 6.91 18.19 -16.84
N ASP A 172 8.20 18.05 -17.14
CA ASP A 172 8.79 18.32 -18.46
C ASP A 172 8.82 17.06 -19.34
N MET A 173 8.16 15.97 -18.89
CA MET A 173 8.04 14.67 -19.56
C MET A 173 9.37 13.92 -19.69
N ASN A 174 10.40 14.26 -18.89
CA ASN A 174 11.58 13.44 -18.79
C ASN A 174 11.28 12.15 -18.04
N LEU A 175 11.74 11.03 -18.59
CA LEU A 175 11.50 9.70 -18.02
C LEU A 175 12.67 9.29 -17.11
N TYR A 176 12.32 8.81 -15.95
CA TYR A 176 13.23 8.28 -14.94
C TYR A 176 12.92 6.82 -14.64
N SER A 177 13.94 6.08 -14.29
CA SER A 177 13.83 4.66 -13.99
C SER A 177 14.65 4.31 -12.76
N PHE A 178 13.98 3.75 -11.73
CA PHE A 178 14.59 3.42 -10.45
C PHE A 178 14.50 1.93 -10.18
N ALA A 179 15.59 1.35 -9.67
CA ALA A 179 15.59 -0.06 -9.31
C ALA A 179 14.73 -0.29 -8.06
N LEU A 180 13.78 -1.22 -8.16
CA LEU A 180 13.02 -1.80 -7.05
C LEU A 180 13.01 -3.31 -7.27
N SER A 181 13.72 -4.06 -6.42
CA SER A 181 13.82 -5.51 -6.57
C SER A 181 12.47 -6.16 -6.31
N LEU A 182 11.95 -6.87 -7.31
CA LEU A 182 10.72 -7.63 -7.17
C LEU A 182 10.87 -8.69 -6.06
N ALA A 183 12.00 -9.38 -6.01
CA ALA A 183 12.28 -10.39 -4.98
C ALA A 183 12.19 -9.83 -3.55
N VAL A 184 12.56 -8.57 -3.33
CA VAL A 184 12.39 -7.91 -2.02
C VAL A 184 10.91 -7.69 -1.71
N VAL A 185 10.15 -7.15 -2.67
CA VAL A 185 8.71 -6.88 -2.51
C VAL A 185 7.94 -8.20 -2.35
N GLU A 186 8.25 -9.22 -3.15
CA GLU A 186 7.62 -10.54 -3.05
C GLU A 186 7.95 -11.23 -1.73
N TYR A 187 9.20 -11.13 -1.25
CA TYR A 187 9.60 -11.64 0.06
C TYR A 187 8.77 -10.98 1.18
N GLN A 188 8.70 -9.65 1.16
CA GLN A 188 7.93 -8.90 2.14
C GLN A 188 6.45 -9.27 2.10
N THR A 189 5.87 -9.39 0.92
CA THR A 189 4.48 -9.82 0.72
C THR A 189 4.25 -11.24 1.26
N ALA A 190 5.15 -12.19 0.97
CA ALA A 190 5.05 -13.57 1.48
C ALA A 190 5.08 -13.62 3.03
N ILE A 191 5.95 -12.84 3.66
CA ILE A 191 5.99 -12.71 5.13
C ILE A 191 4.65 -12.17 5.68
N LEU A 192 4.09 -11.13 5.06
CA LEU A 192 2.81 -10.53 5.50
C LEU A 192 1.63 -11.49 5.35
N GLN A 193 1.66 -12.35 4.34
CA GLN A 193 0.66 -13.39 4.11
C GLN A 193 0.87 -14.63 4.99
N GLY A 194 1.97 -14.69 5.75
CA GLY A 194 2.33 -15.84 6.59
C GLY A 194 2.87 -17.03 5.81
N ASP A 195 3.17 -16.87 4.51
CA ASP A 195 3.76 -17.92 3.67
C ASP A 195 5.29 -17.97 3.84
N MET A 196 5.72 -18.54 4.98
CA MET A 196 7.13 -18.64 5.32
C MET A 196 7.91 -19.51 4.33
N ALA A 197 7.29 -20.57 3.78
CA ALA A 197 7.94 -21.46 2.83
C ALA A 197 8.26 -20.74 1.52
N HIS A 198 7.32 -19.93 1.05
CA HIS A 198 7.54 -19.10 -0.14
C HIS A 198 8.60 -18.02 0.12
N ALA A 199 8.55 -17.34 1.26
CA ALA A 199 9.55 -16.36 1.65
C ALA A 199 10.97 -16.94 1.66
N GLU A 200 11.17 -18.13 2.27
CA GLU A 200 12.46 -18.81 2.28
C GLU A 200 12.96 -19.11 0.85
N SER A 201 12.08 -19.49 -0.06
CA SER A 201 12.43 -19.77 -1.46
C SER A 201 12.88 -18.53 -2.25
N LEU A 202 12.40 -17.35 -1.84
CA LEU A 202 12.74 -16.06 -2.45
C LEU A 202 14.03 -15.45 -1.92
N LEU A 203 14.44 -15.79 -0.70
CA LEU A 203 15.60 -15.20 -0.02
C LEU A 203 16.91 -15.30 -0.82
N PRO A 204 17.23 -16.41 -1.52
CA PRO A 204 18.42 -16.51 -2.38
C PRO A 204 18.43 -15.52 -3.55
N GLN A 205 17.24 -15.09 -4.02
CA GLN A 205 17.07 -14.16 -5.13
C GLN A 205 17.21 -12.70 -4.70
N VAL A 206 17.14 -12.43 -3.38
CA VAL A 206 17.32 -11.09 -2.83
C VAL A 206 18.79 -10.68 -2.90
N PRO A 207 19.12 -9.55 -3.57
CA PRO A 207 20.47 -9.04 -3.60
C PRO A 207 21.04 -8.79 -2.19
N SER A 208 22.28 -9.17 -1.94
CA SER A 208 22.93 -9.02 -0.63
C SER A 208 22.89 -7.58 -0.11
N ALA A 209 23.06 -6.59 -0.99
CA ALA A 209 22.95 -5.18 -0.64
C ALA A 209 21.56 -4.73 -0.15
N GLN A 210 20.52 -5.53 -0.38
CA GLN A 210 19.14 -5.23 0.05
C GLN A 210 18.69 -6.06 1.26
N ARG A 211 19.48 -7.04 1.69
CA ARG A 211 19.15 -7.88 2.84
C ARG A 211 19.05 -7.09 4.15
N GLY A 212 19.81 -6.01 4.30
CA GLY A 212 19.67 -5.09 5.43
C GLY A 212 18.30 -4.41 5.51
N LYS A 213 17.65 -4.12 4.37
CA LYS A 213 16.27 -3.60 4.35
C LYS A 213 15.26 -4.66 4.77
N ILE A 214 15.46 -5.90 4.34
CA ILE A 214 14.63 -7.04 4.77
C ILE A 214 14.78 -7.29 6.26
N ALA A 215 15.99 -7.26 6.80
CA ALA A 215 16.20 -7.44 8.23
C ALA A 215 15.42 -6.39 9.05
N LYS A 216 15.49 -5.11 8.69
CA LYS A 216 14.71 -4.05 9.33
C LYS A 216 13.19 -4.24 9.18
N PHE A 217 12.74 -4.72 8.03
CA PHE A 217 11.34 -5.07 7.83
C PHE A 217 10.90 -6.21 8.78
N LEU A 218 11.70 -7.27 8.91
CA LEU A 218 11.41 -8.39 9.82
C LEU A 218 11.38 -7.98 11.29
N GLU A 219 12.25 -7.06 11.70
CA GLU A 219 12.20 -6.46 13.05
C GLU A 219 10.88 -5.74 13.28
N ALA A 220 10.44 -4.92 12.31
CA ALA A 220 9.16 -4.21 12.37
C ALA A 220 7.96 -5.17 12.43
N GLN A 221 8.08 -6.36 11.81
CA GLN A 221 7.09 -7.43 11.91
C GLN A 221 7.24 -8.31 13.17
N SER A 222 8.04 -7.90 14.16
CA SER A 222 8.31 -8.65 15.39
C SER A 222 8.90 -10.04 15.17
N MET A 223 9.75 -10.18 14.13
CA MET A 223 10.45 -11.42 13.75
C MET A 223 11.98 -11.27 13.87
N PRO A 224 12.55 -10.95 15.06
CA PRO A 224 13.96 -10.63 15.19
C PRO A 224 14.89 -11.84 14.94
N ASP A 225 14.44 -13.07 15.17
CA ASP A 225 15.23 -14.27 14.84
C ASP A 225 15.47 -14.41 13.35
N LEU A 226 14.42 -14.19 12.53
CA LEU A 226 14.55 -14.16 11.07
C LEU A 226 15.39 -12.97 10.62
N ALA A 227 15.22 -11.81 11.25
CA ALA A 227 16.03 -10.64 10.96
C ALA A 227 17.51 -10.90 11.15
N LEU A 228 17.91 -11.56 12.25
CA LEU A 228 19.29 -11.95 12.53
C LEU A 228 19.86 -12.89 11.45
N SER A 229 19.03 -13.83 10.96
CA SER A 229 19.45 -14.78 9.92
C SER A 229 19.70 -14.13 8.56
N VAL A 230 18.97 -13.05 8.26
CA VAL A 230 19.00 -12.35 6.97
C VAL A 230 19.96 -11.17 6.97
N ALA A 231 20.19 -10.53 8.13
CA ALA A 231 21.05 -9.36 8.25
C ALA A 231 22.49 -9.68 7.81
N THR A 232 23.06 -8.78 7.00
CA THR A 232 24.45 -8.90 6.48
C THR A 232 25.40 -7.92 7.14
N ASP A 233 24.89 -6.85 7.73
CA ASP A 233 25.66 -5.86 8.45
C ASP A 233 26.07 -6.40 9.83
N PRO A 234 27.37 -6.47 10.15
CA PRO A 234 27.85 -7.02 11.43
C PRO A 234 27.33 -6.26 12.65
N ASP A 235 27.29 -4.93 12.60
CA ASP A 235 26.81 -4.12 13.72
C ASP A 235 25.32 -4.37 13.98
N HIS A 236 24.52 -4.40 12.93
CA HIS A 236 23.10 -4.72 13.03
C HIS A 236 22.86 -6.16 13.54
N ARG A 237 23.67 -7.13 13.10
CA ARG A 237 23.60 -8.52 13.60
C ARG A 237 23.98 -8.61 15.07
N PHE A 238 24.97 -7.84 15.51
CA PHE A 238 25.36 -7.77 16.92
C PHE A 238 24.20 -7.26 17.77
N ASP A 239 23.58 -6.15 17.39
CA ASP A 239 22.44 -5.56 18.12
C ASP A 239 21.27 -6.56 18.23
N LEU A 240 20.92 -7.24 17.12
CA LEU A 240 19.89 -8.27 17.10
C LEU A 240 20.23 -9.46 18.01
N ALA A 241 21.48 -9.94 17.97
CA ALA A 241 21.92 -11.05 18.81
C ALA A 241 21.84 -10.71 20.31
N VAL A 242 22.21 -9.49 20.69
CA VAL A 242 22.07 -8.97 22.05
C VAL A 242 20.59 -8.88 22.45
N GLN A 243 19.74 -8.35 21.60
CA GLN A 243 18.30 -8.24 21.84
C GLN A 243 17.63 -9.61 22.05
N LEU A 244 18.07 -10.63 21.32
CA LEU A 244 17.59 -12.01 21.42
C LEU A 244 18.21 -12.79 22.59
N GLY A 245 19.19 -12.22 23.31
CA GLY A 245 19.93 -12.90 24.34
C GLY A 245 20.89 -13.99 23.83
N GLN A 246 21.23 -13.99 22.54
CA GLN A 246 22.16 -14.91 21.90
C GLN A 246 23.61 -14.41 22.09
N PHE A 247 24.08 -14.41 23.33
CA PHE A 247 25.36 -13.78 23.68
C PHE A 247 26.59 -14.46 23.04
N ASP A 248 26.50 -15.77 22.77
CA ASP A 248 27.57 -16.47 22.04
C ASP A 248 27.76 -15.92 20.64
N VAL A 249 26.64 -15.69 19.91
CA VAL A 249 26.65 -15.09 18.56
C VAL A 249 27.15 -13.65 18.62
N ALA A 250 26.71 -12.88 19.60
CA ALA A 250 27.15 -11.50 19.79
C ALA A 250 28.67 -11.43 20.08
N LEU A 251 29.20 -12.35 20.89
CA LEU A 251 30.62 -12.42 21.20
C LEU A 251 31.46 -12.72 19.95
N ASP A 252 31.04 -13.72 19.17
CA ASP A 252 31.71 -14.07 17.91
C ASP A 252 31.76 -12.89 16.93
N LEU A 253 30.65 -12.14 16.79
CA LEU A 253 30.58 -10.95 15.94
C LEU A 253 31.48 -9.82 16.45
N SER A 254 31.59 -9.63 17.75
CA SER A 254 32.47 -8.63 18.38
C SER A 254 33.96 -8.92 18.15
N LEU A 255 34.34 -10.20 18.10
CA LEU A 255 35.74 -10.61 17.87
C LEU A 255 36.23 -10.43 16.43
N ILE A 256 35.32 -10.31 15.47
CA ILE A 256 35.64 -10.07 14.05
C ILE A 256 36.01 -8.59 13.80
N HIS A 257 35.70 -7.69 14.73
CA HIS A 257 35.94 -6.25 14.62
C HIS A 257 37.21 -5.75 15.34
N ILE A 258 38.01 -6.65 15.94
CA ILE A 258 39.31 -6.34 16.50
C ILE A 258 40.40 -6.79 15.55
#